data_be265b7558db1ab050c504397d11c51f
#
_entry.id   be265b7558db1ab050c504397d11c51f
#
_cell.length_a   1.000
_cell.length_b   1.000
_cell.length_c   1.000
_cell.angle_alpha   90.00
_cell.angle_beta   90.00
_cell.angle_gamma   90.00
#
_symmetry.space_group_name_H-M   'P 1'
#
loop_
_entity.id
_entity.type
_entity.pdbx_description
1 polymer ?
#
loop_
_entity_poly.entity_id
_entity_poly.type
_entity_poly.pdbx_seq_one_letter_code
_entity_poly.pdbx_strand_id
1 'polypeptide(L)'
;VNGDKQFTFKATVNKYSETMSLKVFFLQMKDGKMERHEISVTGIPTSGTYQWTSDLKVDLSTYAGQNGFVGFQYVALRGAEVQTYGIDDIVYGEGGGTETPGGDDPFGLDDSNPKTTFEADFEDITEQNKNYTLEGWTNKAIQAANLWQTATYSSDKYIKATPYNIAADATMEAWFITPAFIVNSANKFTFDCAGANWKDDMVLKVFFLQKSADGTVVKNEVVANQIPTSGTNFEWVRGINIDLSDYNDKIGFVGFQYTVVSTGVNKSLPTYQIDNVKYVTGESGGTDPEQPGDKVYT
;
A
#
# COMPACT_ATOMS: atom_id res chain seq x y z
N VAL A 1 -4.04 -29.79 -6.07
CA VAL A 1 -5.17 -28.98 -5.59
C VAL A 1 -5.60 -29.49 -4.22
N ASN A 2 -5.59 -28.63 -3.23
CA ASN A 2 -6.15 -28.93 -1.91
C ASN A 2 -7.62 -28.48 -1.92
N GLY A 3 -8.55 -29.33 -1.52
CA GLY A 3 -9.99 -29.04 -1.52
C GLY A 3 -10.41 -27.88 -0.59
N ASP A 4 -9.56 -27.57 0.40
CA ASP A 4 -9.80 -26.46 1.35
C ASP A 4 -9.25 -25.10 0.86
N LYS A 5 -8.60 -25.09 -0.33
CA LYS A 5 -7.99 -23.88 -0.89
C LYS A 5 -8.78 -23.35 -2.08
N GLN A 6 -8.88 -22.04 -2.15
CA GLN A 6 -9.53 -21.32 -3.25
C GLN A 6 -8.49 -20.65 -4.13
N PHE A 7 -8.71 -20.63 -5.43
CA PHE A 7 -7.91 -19.86 -6.38
C PHE A 7 -8.72 -18.62 -6.79
N THR A 8 -8.15 -17.46 -6.56
CA THR A 8 -8.76 -16.17 -6.94
C THR A 8 -7.78 -15.29 -7.70
N PHE A 9 -8.29 -14.36 -8.48
CA PHE A 9 -7.50 -13.32 -9.16
C PHE A 9 -8.38 -12.11 -9.44
N LYS A 10 -7.77 -10.99 -9.82
CA LYS A 10 -8.49 -9.87 -10.41
C LYS A 10 -8.12 -9.70 -11.88
N ALA A 11 -9.04 -9.17 -12.65
CA ALA A 11 -8.83 -8.87 -14.06
C ALA A 11 -9.35 -7.50 -14.45
N THR A 12 -8.72 -6.92 -15.46
CA THR A 12 -9.19 -5.69 -16.11
C THR A 12 -9.16 -5.86 -17.62
N VAL A 13 -9.95 -5.07 -18.32
CA VAL A 13 -10.00 -5.06 -19.79
C VAL A 13 -9.90 -3.64 -20.32
N ASN A 14 -9.28 -3.49 -21.48
CA ASN A 14 -9.33 -2.25 -22.25
C ASN A 14 -9.67 -2.58 -23.71
N LYS A 15 -10.56 -1.77 -24.30
CA LYS A 15 -11.01 -1.90 -25.70
C LYS A 15 -11.54 -3.32 -26.01
N TYR A 16 -12.45 -3.79 -25.16
CA TYR A 16 -13.09 -5.08 -25.35
C TYR A 16 -13.79 -5.20 -26.71
N SER A 17 -13.69 -6.37 -27.31
CA SER A 17 -14.50 -6.75 -28.47
C SER A 17 -14.95 -8.21 -28.32
N GLU A 18 -15.99 -8.61 -29.01
CA GLU A 18 -16.50 -9.98 -29.00
C GLU A 18 -15.50 -11.02 -29.55
N THR A 19 -14.45 -10.56 -30.23
CA THR A 19 -13.38 -11.40 -30.78
C THR A 19 -12.23 -11.63 -29.80
N MET A 20 -12.30 -11.04 -28.59
CA MET A 20 -11.31 -11.27 -27.57
C MET A 20 -11.89 -12.04 -26.38
N SER A 21 -11.07 -12.82 -25.72
CA SER A 21 -11.44 -13.53 -24.50
C SER A 21 -10.24 -13.77 -23.60
N LEU A 22 -10.52 -13.79 -22.29
CA LEU A 22 -9.63 -14.31 -21.27
C LEU A 22 -10.23 -15.62 -20.77
N LYS A 23 -9.48 -16.71 -20.91
CA LYS A 23 -9.88 -18.05 -20.50
C LYS A 23 -8.97 -18.58 -19.42
N VAL A 24 -9.52 -19.35 -18.51
CA VAL A 24 -8.77 -20.00 -17.42
C VAL A 24 -8.79 -21.51 -17.62
N PHE A 25 -7.67 -22.17 -17.37
CA PHE A 25 -7.51 -23.61 -17.53
C PHE A 25 -6.85 -24.22 -16.30
N PHE A 26 -7.26 -25.43 -15.95
CA PHE A 26 -6.44 -26.35 -15.19
C PHE A 26 -5.56 -27.15 -16.17
N LEU A 27 -4.26 -27.10 -15.92
CA LEU A 27 -3.25 -27.77 -16.76
C LEU A 27 -2.63 -28.91 -15.96
N GLN A 28 -2.62 -30.13 -16.53
CA GLN A 28 -2.09 -31.32 -15.87
C GLN A 28 -1.24 -32.17 -16.82
N MET A 29 -0.12 -32.67 -16.30
CA MET A 29 0.67 -33.67 -17.02
C MET A 29 0.07 -35.03 -16.78
N LYS A 30 -0.34 -35.71 -17.84
CA LYS A 30 -0.83 -37.09 -17.82
C LYS A 30 -0.19 -37.89 -18.94
N ASP A 31 0.42 -38.98 -18.62
CA ASP A 31 1.11 -39.87 -19.58
C ASP A 31 2.12 -39.13 -20.47
N GLY A 32 2.84 -38.15 -19.88
CA GLY A 32 3.82 -37.33 -20.58
C GLY A 32 3.24 -36.24 -21.52
N LYS A 33 1.92 -36.04 -21.49
CA LYS A 33 1.24 -35.00 -22.27
C LYS A 33 0.56 -33.98 -21.38
N MET A 34 0.54 -32.70 -21.82
CA MET A 34 -0.20 -31.65 -21.15
C MET A 34 -1.70 -31.75 -21.52
N GLU A 35 -2.54 -32.09 -20.57
CA GLU A 35 -4.00 -31.97 -20.69
C GLU A 35 -4.42 -30.55 -20.23
N ARG A 36 -5.41 -29.97 -20.93
CA ARG A 36 -5.97 -28.63 -20.61
C ARG A 36 -7.47 -28.80 -20.41
N HIS A 37 -7.92 -28.34 -19.26
CA HIS A 37 -9.34 -28.36 -18.89
C HIS A 37 -9.78 -26.90 -18.66
N GLU A 38 -10.64 -26.39 -19.55
CA GLU A 38 -11.16 -25.02 -19.42
C GLU A 38 -12.09 -24.95 -18.20
N ILE A 39 -11.91 -23.92 -17.39
CA ILE A 39 -12.73 -23.64 -16.20
C ILE A 39 -13.53 -22.36 -16.48
N SER A 40 -14.84 -22.45 -16.33
CA SER A 40 -15.71 -21.29 -16.43
C SER A 40 -15.53 -20.38 -15.23
N VAL A 41 -15.15 -19.13 -15.47
CA VAL A 41 -15.02 -18.09 -14.43
C VAL A 41 -16.07 -17.04 -14.71
N THR A 42 -16.97 -16.84 -13.73
CA THR A 42 -18.00 -15.81 -13.84
C THR A 42 -17.42 -14.44 -13.50
N GLY A 43 -17.82 -13.41 -14.23
CA GLY A 43 -17.46 -12.01 -13.91
C GLY A 43 -16.17 -11.51 -14.58
N ILE A 44 -15.52 -12.28 -15.45
CA ILE A 44 -14.41 -11.76 -16.27
C ILE A 44 -14.92 -10.52 -17.01
N PRO A 45 -14.26 -9.36 -16.92
CA PRO A 45 -14.77 -8.12 -17.47
C PRO A 45 -14.83 -8.15 -18.99
N THR A 46 -15.96 -7.72 -19.54
CA THR A 46 -16.23 -7.60 -20.98
C THR A 46 -16.56 -6.16 -21.39
N SER A 47 -16.29 -5.19 -20.52
CA SER A 47 -16.49 -3.76 -20.76
C SER A 47 -15.62 -2.95 -19.81
N GLY A 48 -15.50 -1.66 -20.06
CA GLY A 48 -14.71 -0.74 -19.25
C GLY A 48 -13.33 -0.42 -19.86
N THR A 49 -12.61 0.47 -19.21
CA THR A 49 -11.26 0.89 -19.60
C THR A 49 -10.39 0.81 -18.36
N TYR A 50 -9.60 -0.26 -18.25
CA TYR A 50 -8.71 -0.54 -17.12
C TYR A 50 -9.40 -0.53 -15.74
N GLN A 51 -10.71 -0.80 -15.69
CA GLN A 51 -11.40 -1.02 -14.42
C GLN A 51 -11.16 -2.45 -13.95
N TRP A 52 -10.70 -2.62 -12.73
CA TRP A 52 -10.43 -3.91 -12.13
C TRP A 52 -11.71 -4.55 -11.60
N THR A 53 -11.92 -5.81 -11.94
CA THR A 53 -12.89 -6.69 -11.28
C THR A 53 -12.13 -7.60 -10.34
N SER A 54 -12.42 -7.51 -9.06
CA SER A 54 -11.78 -8.30 -8.00
C SER A 54 -12.52 -9.62 -7.76
N ASP A 55 -11.87 -10.52 -7.01
CA ASP A 55 -12.45 -11.77 -6.49
C ASP A 55 -13.02 -12.72 -7.53
N LEU A 56 -12.42 -12.74 -8.72
CA LEU A 56 -12.76 -13.76 -9.73
C LEU A 56 -12.32 -15.12 -9.23
N LYS A 57 -13.30 -16.01 -9.01
CA LYS A 57 -13.07 -17.32 -8.40
C LYS A 57 -12.92 -18.40 -9.47
N VAL A 58 -11.88 -19.22 -9.34
CA VAL A 58 -11.66 -20.40 -10.17
C VAL A 58 -12.04 -21.65 -9.36
N ASP A 59 -13.09 -22.31 -9.76
CA ASP A 59 -13.52 -23.56 -9.11
C ASP A 59 -12.60 -24.70 -9.49
N LEU A 60 -11.76 -25.13 -8.55
CA LEU A 60 -10.84 -26.25 -8.70
C LEU A 60 -11.32 -27.51 -7.97
N SER A 61 -12.54 -27.55 -7.46
CA SER A 61 -13.07 -28.66 -6.65
C SER A 61 -13.00 -30.01 -7.36
N THR A 62 -13.26 -30.04 -8.67
CA THR A 62 -13.16 -31.24 -9.53
C THR A 62 -11.74 -31.82 -9.59
N TYR A 63 -10.73 -31.02 -9.27
CA TYR A 63 -9.32 -31.39 -9.32
C TYR A 63 -8.71 -31.60 -7.93
N ALA A 64 -9.53 -31.72 -6.89
CA ALA A 64 -9.06 -31.98 -5.53
C ALA A 64 -8.16 -33.22 -5.46
N GLY A 65 -7.05 -33.12 -4.75
CA GLY A 65 -6.02 -34.15 -4.65
C GLY A 65 -5.09 -34.30 -5.87
N GLN A 66 -5.31 -33.52 -6.94
CA GLN A 66 -4.49 -33.56 -8.16
C GLN A 66 -3.42 -32.48 -8.15
N ASN A 67 -2.30 -32.76 -8.82
CA ASN A 67 -1.24 -31.78 -9.07
C ASN A 67 -1.41 -31.18 -10.46
N GLY A 68 -1.27 -29.85 -10.56
CA GLY A 68 -1.40 -29.15 -11.83
C GLY A 68 -1.08 -27.67 -11.70
N PHE A 69 -1.40 -26.92 -12.75
CA PHE A 69 -1.19 -25.48 -12.84
C PHE A 69 -2.50 -24.81 -13.25
N VAL A 70 -2.68 -23.57 -12.82
CA VAL A 70 -3.72 -22.71 -13.38
C VAL A 70 -3.09 -21.87 -14.50
N GLY A 71 -3.66 -21.94 -15.68
CA GLY A 71 -3.19 -21.23 -16.87
C GLY A 71 -4.22 -20.22 -17.35
N PHE A 72 -3.74 -19.05 -17.75
CA PHE A 72 -4.55 -18.00 -18.36
C PHE A 72 -4.25 -17.94 -19.86
N GLN A 73 -5.29 -17.94 -20.67
CA GLN A 73 -5.18 -17.78 -22.12
C GLN A 73 -5.90 -16.51 -22.56
N TYR A 74 -5.14 -15.60 -23.14
CA TYR A 74 -5.68 -14.48 -23.87
C TYR A 74 -5.80 -14.80 -25.34
N VAL A 75 -6.96 -14.54 -25.92
CA VAL A 75 -7.23 -14.68 -27.36
C VAL A 75 -7.80 -13.36 -27.85
N ALA A 76 -7.27 -12.84 -28.94
CA ALA A 76 -7.84 -11.70 -29.66
C ALA A 76 -7.54 -11.82 -31.16
N LEU A 77 -8.44 -11.34 -32.01
CA LEU A 77 -8.14 -11.14 -33.41
C LEU A 77 -7.40 -9.82 -33.57
N ARG A 78 -6.37 -9.82 -34.41
CA ARG A 78 -5.62 -8.60 -34.72
C ARG A 78 -6.54 -7.54 -35.33
N GLY A 79 -6.74 -6.44 -34.63
CA GLY A 79 -7.55 -5.30 -35.06
C GLY A 79 -6.71 -4.02 -35.22
N ALA A 80 -7.38 -2.91 -35.52
CA ALA A 80 -6.77 -1.58 -35.63
C ALA A 80 -6.38 -0.99 -34.26
N GLU A 81 -7.01 -1.44 -33.17
CA GLU A 81 -6.76 -0.97 -31.82
C GLU A 81 -6.09 -2.06 -30.97
N VAL A 82 -5.26 -1.63 -30.03
CA VAL A 82 -4.64 -2.54 -29.06
C VAL A 82 -5.65 -2.91 -28.00
N GLN A 83 -6.05 -4.17 -28.01
CA GLN A 83 -6.94 -4.78 -27.03
C GLN A 83 -6.10 -5.42 -25.91
N THR A 84 -6.52 -5.29 -24.68
CA THR A 84 -5.72 -5.74 -23.53
C THR A 84 -6.58 -6.36 -22.44
N TYR A 85 -6.13 -7.48 -21.89
CA TYR A 85 -6.50 -7.93 -20.55
C TYR A 85 -5.30 -7.74 -19.61
N GLY A 86 -5.55 -7.26 -18.40
CA GLY A 86 -4.62 -7.29 -17.28
C GLY A 86 -5.08 -8.34 -16.26
N ILE A 87 -4.14 -9.00 -15.61
CA ILE A 87 -4.38 -9.95 -14.52
C ILE A 87 -3.48 -9.56 -13.36
N ASP A 88 -4.00 -9.60 -12.14
CA ASP A 88 -3.27 -9.25 -10.93
C ASP A 88 -3.88 -9.98 -9.71
N ASP A 89 -3.23 -9.84 -8.53
CA ASP A 89 -3.67 -10.41 -7.25
C ASP A 89 -4.06 -11.89 -7.36
N ILE A 90 -3.17 -12.70 -7.97
CA ILE A 90 -3.36 -14.13 -8.07
C ILE A 90 -3.07 -14.78 -6.72
N VAL A 91 -4.07 -15.40 -6.11
CA VAL A 91 -3.96 -16.06 -4.82
C VAL A 91 -4.44 -17.51 -4.92
N TYR A 92 -3.68 -18.43 -4.35
CA TYR A 92 -4.11 -19.78 -4.05
C TYR A 92 -3.92 -20.03 -2.55
N GLY A 93 -4.99 -19.89 -1.80
CA GLY A 93 -4.99 -19.91 -0.34
C GLY A 93 -6.04 -20.85 0.25
N GLU A 94 -6.09 -20.92 1.57
CA GLU A 94 -7.10 -21.69 2.28
C GLU A 94 -8.49 -21.16 1.92
N GLY A 95 -9.23 -21.98 1.17
CA GLY A 95 -10.59 -21.71 0.78
C GLY A 95 -11.48 -22.71 1.44
N GLY A 96 -12.30 -22.28 2.33
CA GLY A 96 -13.25 -23.25 2.85
C GLY A 96 -13.61 -23.01 4.28
N GLY A 97 -14.32 -22.29 4.50
CA GLY A 97 -15.21 -21.89 5.53
C GLY A 97 -15.77 -20.60 5.05
N THR A 98 -17.04 -20.40 5.14
CA THR A 98 -17.65 -19.14 4.87
C THR A 98 -16.61 -18.04 4.99
N GLU A 99 -15.92 -17.70 3.88
CA GLU A 99 -15.26 -16.41 3.84
C GLU A 99 -16.39 -15.41 4.05
N THR A 100 -16.57 -14.98 5.26
CA THR A 100 -16.90 -13.60 5.52
C THR A 100 -16.02 -12.87 4.53
N PRO A 101 -16.57 -12.12 3.55
CA PRO A 101 -15.78 -11.50 2.48
C PRO A 101 -14.55 -10.94 3.16
N GLY A 102 -13.38 -11.46 2.80
CA GLY A 102 -12.12 -11.23 3.51
C GLY A 102 -12.04 -9.74 3.69
N GLY A 103 -12.01 -9.32 4.96
CA GLY A 103 -12.30 -7.95 5.27
C GLY A 103 -11.39 -7.06 4.45
N ASP A 104 -11.88 -5.93 4.00
CA ASP A 104 -11.18 -5.04 3.08
C ASP A 104 -9.81 -4.63 3.66
N ASP A 105 -8.78 -5.42 3.30
CA ASP A 105 -7.37 -5.11 3.60
C ASP A 105 -6.66 -4.69 2.30
N PRO A 106 -6.82 -3.45 1.89
CA PRO A 106 -6.22 -2.95 0.66
C PRO A 106 -4.69 -2.86 0.75
N PHE A 107 -4.13 -3.06 1.93
CA PHE A 107 -2.70 -2.89 2.21
C PHE A 107 -1.93 -4.21 2.27
N GLY A 108 -2.60 -5.34 2.58
CA GLY A 108 -1.96 -6.64 2.80
C GLY A 108 -1.16 -6.68 4.10
N LEU A 109 -1.72 -6.15 5.20
CA LEU A 109 -1.02 -6.03 6.48
C LEU A 109 -0.83 -7.38 7.17
N ASP A 110 0.34 -7.60 7.76
CA ASP A 110 0.66 -8.78 8.57
C ASP A 110 0.87 -8.39 10.03
N ASP A 111 -0.01 -8.84 10.91
CA ASP A 111 0.03 -8.62 12.36
C ASP A 111 0.46 -9.87 13.15
N SER A 112 0.99 -10.89 12.48
CA SER A 112 1.38 -12.16 13.11
C SER A 112 2.59 -12.05 14.04
N ASN A 113 3.45 -11.03 13.86
CA ASN A 113 4.67 -10.83 14.65
C ASN A 113 4.82 -9.35 15.07
N PRO A 114 3.98 -8.84 15.97
CA PRO A 114 3.99 -7.44 16.35
C PRO A 114 5.25 -7.08 17.14
N LYS A 115 5.79 -5.89 16.85
CA LYS A 115 6.94 -5.33 17.54
C LYS A 115 6.52 -4.72 18.88
N THR A 116 7.45 -4.62 19.81
CA THR A 116 7.26 -3.85 21.06
C THR A 116 7.79 -2.43 20.93
N THR A 117 8.80 -2.23 20.09
CA THR A 117 9.41 -0.93 19.74
C THR A 117 9.96 -1.01 18.33
N PHE A 118 10.09 0.14 17.64
CA PHE A 118 10.78 0.27 16.36
C PHE A 118 11.19 1.73 16.12
N GLU A 119 12.16 1.90 15.23
CA GLU A 119 12.64 3.18 14.73
C GLU A 119 12.92 3.08 13.25
N ALA A 120 12.70 4.18 12.51
CA ALA A 120 13.07 4.35 11.12
C ALA A 120 13.56 5.80 10.92
N ASP A 121 14.86 5.97 10.78
CA ASP A 121 15.55 7.24 10.53
C ASP A 121 15.94 7.43 9.06
N PHE A 122 15.60 6.47 8.21
CA PHE A 122 15.82 6.46 6.76
C PHE A 122 17.28 6.68 6.32
N GLU A 123 18.26 6.61 7.24
CA GLU A 123 19.68 6.83 6.96
C GLU A 123 20.33 5.76 6.07
N ASP A 124 19.63 4.66 5.80
CA ASP A 124 20.01 3.61 4.85
C ASP A 124 19.80 4.00 3.38
N ILE A 125 19.11 5.11 3.11
CA ILE A 125 18.84 5.58 1.74
C ILE A 125 20.16 5.91 1.03
N THR A 126 20.36 5.29 -0.14
CA THR A 126 21.54 5.50 -1.00
C THR A 126 21.20 6.15 -2.34
N GLU A 127 19.95 6.08 -2.79
CA GLU A 127 19.50 6.63 -4.06
C GLU A 127 18.24 7.48 -3.86
N GLN A 128 18.09 8.55 -4.61
CA GLN A 128 16.92 9.44 -4.59
C GLN A 128 15.82 8.98 -5.55
N ASN A 129 14.57 9.38 -5.25
CA ASN A 129 13.41 9.21 -6.12
C ASN A 129 13.13 7.73 -6.48
N LYS A 130 13.45 6.82 -5.59
CA LYS A 130 13.08 5.40 -5.68
C LYS A 130 11.91 5.12 -4.77
N ASN A 131 11.03 4.22 -5.15
CA ASN A 131 10.01 3.72 -4.23
C ASN A 131 10.71 3.13 -3.01
N TYR A 132 10.38 3.67 -1.84
CA TYR A 132 11.05 3.23 -0.61
C TYR A 132 10.49 1.89 -0.13
N THR A 133 11.37 1.00 0.27
CA THR A 133 11.03 -0.29 0.86
C THR A 133 11.82 -0.49 2.14
N LEU A 134 11.14 -0.87 3.21
CA LEU A 134 11.74 -1.20 4.49
C LEU A 134 11.07 -2.46 5.04
N GLU A 135 11.87 -3.38 5.58
CA GLU A 135 11.37 -4.66 6.07
C GLU A 135 10.27 -4.49 7.13
N GLY A 136 9.14 -5.14 6.92
CA GLY A 136 7.97 -5.07 7.79
C GLY A 136 7.10 -3.83 7.57
N TRP A 137 7.52 -2.86 6.75
CA TRP A 137 6.72 -1.68 6.40
C TRP A 137 5.96 -1.88 5.09
N THR A 138 4.82 -1.23 4.97
CA THR A 138 4.02 -1.25 3.74
C THR A 138 4.00 0.11 3.08
N ASN A 139 4.40 0.18 1.81
CA ASN A 139 4.30 1.37 0.97
C ASN A 139 3.32 1.08 -0.16
N LYS A 140 2.14 1.70 -0.12
CA LYS A 140 1.01 1.35 -0.99
C LYS A 140 0.36 2.59 -1.61
N ALA A 141 0.09 2.54 -2.92
CA ALA A 141 -0.77 3.49 -3.62
C ALA A 141 -2.18 2.91 -3.72
N ILE A 142 -3.18 3.68 -3.34
CA ILE A 142 -4.61 3.34 -3.47
C ILE A 142 -5.21 4.03 -4.68
N GLN A 143 -4.82 5.30 -4.92
CA GLN A 143 -5.20 6.04 -6.12
C GLN A 143 -3.96 6.63 -6.78
N ALA A 144 -3.90 6.56 -8.10
CA ALA A 144 -2.69 6.74 -8.90
C ALA A 144 -1.57 5.74 -8.51
N ALA A 145 -0.43 5.79 -9.20
CA ALA A 145 0.62 4.78 -9.01
C ALA A 145 1.78 5.23 -8.13
N ASN A 146 1.75 6.48 -7.62
CA ASN A 146 2.88 7.02 -6.88
C ASN A 146 2.91 6.50 -5.44
N LEU A 147 4.07 6.01 -5.07
CA LEU A 147 4.41 5.56 -3.72
C LEU A 147 5.23 6.65 -2.99
N TRP A 148 5.41 6.47 -1.69
CA TRP A 148 6.43 7.21 -0.96
C TRP A 148 7.82 6.84 -1.49
N GLN A 149 8.64 7.85 -1.73
CA GLN A 149 9.93 7.73 -2.38
C GLN A 149 11.06 8.22 -1.49
N THR A 150 12.22 7.66 -1.73
CA THR A 150 13.47 8.11 -1.11
C THR A 150 13.81 9.53 -1.50
N ALA A 151 14.33 10.31 -0.56
CA ALA A 151 14.83 11.65 -0.80
C ALA A 151 16.07 11.94 0.06
N THR A 152 16.91 12.82 -0.43
CA THR A 152 18.06 13.31 0.32
C THR A 152 18.24 14.82 0.07
N TYR A 153 18.61 15.55 1.10
CA TYR A 153 18.98 16.94 0.98
C TYR A 153 20.16 17.24 1.90
N SER A 154 21.29 17.68 1.35
CA SER A 154 22.57 17.77 2.07
C SER A 154 22.98 16.38 2.60
N SER A 155 23.06 16.19 3.89
CA SER A 155 23.32 14.88 4.55
C SER A 155 22.03 14.24 5.10
N ASP A 156 20.92 14.94 5.04
CA ASP A 156 19.64 14.50 5.60
C ASP A 156 18.93 13.55 4.64
N LYS A 157 18.39 12.44 5.14
CA LYS A 157 17.72 11.41 4.37
C LYS A 157 16.32 11.15 4.93
N TYR A 158 15.34 11.07 4.07
CA TYR A 158 13.94 10.99 4.45
C TYR A 158 13.12 10.38 3.32
N ILE A 159 11.85 10.15 3.56
CA ILE A 159 10.90 9.75 2.52
C ILE A 159 9.97 10.92 2.17
N LYS A 160 9.51 10.95 0.92
CA LYS A 160 8.56 11.96 0.43
C LYS A 160 7.46 11.35 -0.42
N ALA A 161 6.29 11.98 -0.40
CA ALA A 161 5.21 11.71 -1.33
C ALA A 161 4.88 12.96 -2.16
N THR A 162 4.72 12.77 -3.47
CA THR A 162 4.51 13.85 -4.44
C THR A 162 3.77 13.34 -5.68
N PRO A 163 2.86 14.15 -6.29
CA PRO A 163 2.11 13.75 -7.49
C PRO A 163 2.91 13.88 -8.79
N TYR A 164 4.18 13.49 -8.78
CA TYR A 164 5.04 13.55 -9.97
C TYR A 164 4.51 12.62 -11.08
N ASN A 165 4.39 13.13 -12.32
CA ASN A 165 3.85 12.40 -13.48
C ASN A 165 2.42 11.87 -13.34
N ILE A 166 1.64 12.39 -12.40
CA ILE A 166 0.21 12.10 -12.31
C ILE A 166 -0.55 13.08 -13.23
N ALA A 167 -1.53 12.56 -13.98
CA ALA A 167 -2.36 13.38 -14.86
C ALA A 167 -3.08 14.50 -14.07
N ALA A 168 -3.38 15.62 -14.74
CA ALA A 168 -4.17 16.68 -14.14
C ALA A 168 -5.54 16.15 -13.68
N ASP A 169 -6.04 16.71 -12.59
CA ASP A 169 -7.33 16.37 -11.95
C ASP A 169 -7.44 14.93 -11.41
N ALA A 170 -6.39 14.12 -11.52
CA ALA A 170 -6.34 12.81 -10.89
C ALA A 170 -5.94 12.93 -9.41
N THR A 171 -6.65 12.22 -8.56
CA THR A 171 -6.31 12.13 -7.13
C THR A 171 -5.15 11.16 -6.94
N MET A 172 -4.15 11.57 -6.17
CA MET A 172 -3.15 10.68 -5.59
C MET A 172 -3.56 10.32 -4.18
N GLU A 173 -3.49 9.04 -3.85
CA GLU A 173 -3.59 8.54 -2.48
C GLU A 173 -2.49 7.51 -2.24
N ALA A 174 -1.53 7.85 -1.39
CA ALA A 174 -0.39 7.01 -1.06
C ALA A 174 -0.28 6.80 0.45
N TRP A 175 0.00 5.57 0.85
CA TRP A 175 0.14 5.16 2.22
C TRP A 175 1.56 4.66 2.51
N PHE A 176 2.09 5.07 3.66
CA PHE A 176 3.27 4.45 4.27
C PHE A 176 2.90 3.97 5.66
N ILE A 177 3.04 2.66 5.92
CA ILE A 177 2.47 2.00 7.09
C ILE A 177 3.58 1.27 7.84
N THR A 178 3.62 1.45 9.16
CA THR A 178 4.60 0.82 10.05
C THR A 178 4.45 -0.71 10.09
N PRO A 179 5.43 -1.45 10.64
CA PRO A 179 5.19 -2.80 11.10
C PRO A 179 4.05 -2.87 12.11
N ALA A 180 3.46 -4.06 12.27
CA ALA A 180 2.56 -4.31 13.40
C ALA A 180 3.28 -4.09 14.73
N PHE A 181 2.61 -3.48 15.69
CA PHE A 181 3.15 -3.33 17.05
C PHE A 181 2.05 -3.44 18.11
N ILE A 182 2.48 -3.76 19.34
CA ILE A 182 1.59 -3.75 20.50
C ILE A 182 1.65 -2.37 21.13
N VAL A 183 0.51 -1.69 21.23
CA VAL A 183 0.44 -0.39 21.89
C VAL A 183 0.69 -0.57 23.38
N ASN A 184 1.62 0.20 23.93
CA ASN A 184 1.99 0.21 25.33
C ASN A 184 2.00 1.65 25.84
N SER A 185 1.32 1.91 26.95
CA SER A 185 1.20 3.24 27.55
C SER A 185 2.54 3.85 28.01
N ALA A 186 3.59 3.05 28.17
CA ALA A 186 4.93 3.53 28.47
C ALA A 186 5.68 4.04 27.22
N ASN A 187 5.19 3.71 26.01
CA ASN A 187 5.82 4.08 24.76
C ASN A 187 5.21 5.35 24.16
N LYS A 188 6.01 6.07 23.38
CA LYS A 188 5.56 7.21 22.58
C LYS A 188 5.76 6.92 21.12
N PHE A 189 4.80 7.33 20.30
CA PHE A 189 4.94 7.34 18.86
C PHE A 189 5.24 8.77 18.41
N THR A 190 6.39 8.97 17.77
CA THR A 190 6.82 10.28 17.27
C THR A 190 7.31 10.18 15.84
N PHE A 191 7.27 11.29 15.11
CA PHE A 191 7.85 11.43 13.78
C PHE A 191 8.14 12.89 13.46
N ASP A 192 8.98 13.14 12.48
CA ASP A 192 9.23 14.45 11.92
C ASP A 192 8.47 14.61 10.60
N CYS A 193 7.99 15.82 10.33
CA CYS A 193 7.24 16.10 9.12
C CYS A 193 7.60 17.48 8.55
N ALA A 194 7.71 17.54 7.23
CA ALA A 194 7.81 18.80 6.48
C ALA A 194 6.86 18.79 5.29
N GLY A 195 6.49 19.97 4.83
CA GLY A 195 5.68 20.10 3.62
C GLY A 195 6.18 21.20 2.71
N ALA A 196 5.76 21.18 1.45
CA ALA A 196 6.15 22.18 0.47
C ALA A 196 5.11 22.34 -0.64
N ASN A 197 5.11 23.56 -1.24
CA ASN A 197 4.23 23.90 -2.35
C ASN A 197 2.75 23.68 -1.98
N TRP A 198 2.36 24.26 -0.88
CA TRP A 198 1.08 24.10 -0.21
C TRP A 198 -0.12 24.31 -1.14
N LYS A 199 -1.12 23.45 -0.99
CA LYS A 199 -2.41 23.51 -1.68
C LYS A 199 -3.52 23.15 -0.70
N ASP A 200 -4.73 23.67 -0.91
CA ASP A 200 -5.88 23.44 -0.03
C ASP A 200 -6.31 21.97 0.02
N ASP A 201 -6.07 21.21 -1.05
CA ASP A 201 -6.39 19.79 -1.17
C ASP A 201 -5.21 18.86 -0.85
N MET A 202 -4.08 19.41 -0.43
CA MET A 202 -2.92 18.64 0.03
C MET A 202 -3.09 18.27 1.50
N VAL A 203 -3.28 16.99 1.78
CA VAL A 203 -3.58 16.50 3.12
C VAL A 203 -2.67 15.34 3.50
N LEU A 204 -2.06 15.41 4.68
CA LEU A 204 -1.44 14.28 5.36
C LEU A 204 -2.24 13.95 6.61
N LYS A 205 -2.74 12.71 6.69
CA LYS A 205 -3.44 12.17 7.85
C LYS A 205 -2.67 11.00 8.44
N VAL A 206 -2.85 10.80 9.74
CA VAL A 206 -2.32 9.66 10.46
C VAL A 206 -3.47 8.80 10.96
N PHE A 207 -3.34 7.49 10.80
CA PHE A 207 -4.34 6.53 11.23
C PHE A 207 -3.71 5.46 12.10
N PHE A 208 -4.45 5.03 13.13
CA PHE A 208 -4.21 3.75 13.74
C PHE A 208 -5.06 2.70 13.01
N LEU A 209 -4.38 1.70 12.45
CA LEU A 209 -4.97 0.64 11.64
C LEU A 209 -5.02 -0.65 12.46
N GLN A 210 -6.16 -1.32 12.48
CA GLN A 210 -6.34 -2.60 13.16
C GLN A 210 -6.95 -3.62 12.22
N LYS A 211 -6.48 -4.86 12.28
CA LYS A 211 -7.17 -5.97 11.62
C LYS A 211 -8.24 -6.53 12.54
N SER A 212 -9.44 -6.64 12.03
CA SER A 212 -10.53 -7.38 12.65
C SER A 212 -10.35 -8.88 12.43
N ALA A 213 -11.09 -9.69 13.18
CA ALA A 213 -11.02 -11.15 13.09
C ALA A 213 -11.39 -11.70 11.70
N ASP A 214 -12.14 -10.93 10.93
CA ASP A 214 -12.52 -11.24 9.54
C ASP A 214 -11.48 -10.75 8.51
N GLY A 215 -10.37 -10.16 8.95
CA GLY A 215 -9.32 -9.62 8.11
C GLY A 215 -9.52 -8.16 7.64
N THR A 216 -10.69 -7.54 7.92
CA THR A 216 -10.94 -6.12 7.58
C THR A 216 -9.97 -5.21 8.30
N VAL A 217 -9.42 -4.22 7.59
CA VAL A 217 -8.62 -3.15 8.19
C VAL A 217 -9.51 -1.98 8.59
N VAL A 218 -9.68 -1.81 9.89
CA VAL A 218 -10.36 -0.65 10.48
C VAL A 218 -9.37 0.50 10.55
N LYS A 219 -9.76 1.66 9.99
CA LYS A 219 -8.94 2.89 9.94
C LYS A 219 -9.49 3.90 10.96
N ASN A 220 -8.75 4.15 12.02
CA ASN A 220 -9.09 5.13 13.02
C ASN A 220 -8.16 6.34 12.85
N GLU A 221 -8.69 7.48 12.43
CA GLU A 221 -7.87 8.70 12.30
C GLU A 221 -7.37 9.14 13.70
N VAL A 222 -6.08 9.36 13.80
CA VAL A 222 -5.43 9.83 15.03
C VAL A 222 -5.05 11.28 14.88
N VAL A 223 -5.40 12.11 15.85
CA VAL A 223 -5.13 13.53 15.80
C VAL A 223 -3.62 13.80 15.93
N ALA A 224 -3.05 14.43 14.91
CA ALA A 224 -1.67 14.89 14.89
C ALA A 224 -1.63 16.41 14.62
N ASN A 225 -1.98 17.19 15.63
CA ASN A 225 -2.21 18.65 15.54
C ASN A 225 -1.01 19.46 15.05
N GLN A 226 0.19 18.88 15.04
CA GLN A 226 1.43 19.55 14.67
C GLN A 226 1.85 19.30 13.22
N ILE A 227 1.12 18.49 12.46
CA ILE A 227 1.40 18.33 11.02
C ILE A 227 1.26 19.68 10.35
N PRO A 228 2.31 20.20 9.67
CA PRO A 228 2.24 21.49 9.00
C PRO A 228 1.26 21.42 7.82
N THR A 229 0.41 22.45 7.68
CA THR A 229 -0.55 22.61 6.56
C THR A 229 -0.27 23.88 5.75
N SER A 230 0.70 24.68 6.17
CA SER A 230 1.14 25.91 5.54
C SER A 230 2.51 26.31 6.10
N GLY A 231 3.10 27.37 5.59
CA GLY A 231 4.36 27.92 6.10
C GLY A 231 5.50 27.85 5.09
N THR A 232 6.71 27.92 5.58
CA THR A 232 7.93 27.86 4.75
C THR A 232 8.06 26.45 4.14
N ASN A 233 8.36 26.39 2.85
CA ASN A 233 8.58 25.12 2.16
C ASN A 233 9.77 24.37 2.78
N PHE A 234 9.58 23.08 3.04
CA PHE A 234 10.60 22.17 3.58
C PHE A 234 11.10 22.50 5.00
N GLU A 235 10.36 23.33 5.74
CA GLU A 235 10.62 23.56 7.15
C GLU A 235 10.10 22.35 7.96
N TRP A 236 11.00 21.73 8.73
CA TRP A 236 10.68 20.55 9.53
C TRP A 236 10.00 20.91 10.84
N VAL A 237 8.88 20.26 11.12
CA VAL A 237 8.31 20.14 12.45
C VAL A 237 8.78 18.82 13.04
N ARG A 238 9.56 18.90 14.11
CA ARG A 238 10.21 17.72 14.71
C ARG A 238 9.46 17.20 15.92
N GLY A 239 9.52 15.88 16.12
CA GLY A 239 8.98 15.21 17.30
C GLY A 239 7.45 15.32 17.41
N ILE A 240 6.73 15.34 16.29
CA ILE A 240 5.27 15.28 16.29
C ILE A 240 4.86 14.00 17.03
N ASN A 241 4.08 14.15 18.09
CA ASN A 241 3.60 13.04 18.88
C ASN A 241 2.13 12.75 18.57
N ILE A 242 1.79 11.47 18.44
CA ILE A 242 0.40 11.02 18.37
C ILE A 242 0.01 10.27 19.65
N ASP A 243 -1.21 10.49 20.11
CA ASP A 243 -1.76 9.79 21.28
C ASP A 243 -2.41 8.49 20.85
N LEU A 244 -1.88 7.38 21.32
CA LEU A 244 -2.41 6.03 21.10
C LEU A 244 -3.00 5.42 22.38
N SER A 245 -3.24 6.20 23.43
CA SER A 245 -3.70 5.71 24.73
C SER A 245 -5.01 4.91 24.68
N ASP A 246 -5.92 5.27 23.76
CA ASP A 246 -7.19 4.55 23.56
C ASP A 246 -7.00 3.13 22.98
N TYR A 247 -5.81 2.83 22.51
CA TYR A 247 -5.45 1.54 21.89
C TYR A 247 -4.50 0.70 22.75
N ASN A 248 -4.32 1.04 24.01
CA ASN A 248 -3.40 0.30 24.91
C ASN A 248 -3.68 -1.21 24.86
N ASP A 249 -2.62 -2.03 24.84
CA ASP A 249 -2.63 -3.48 24.69
C ASP A 249 -3.27 -4.02 23.38
N LYS A 250 -3.55 -3.15 22.41
CA LYS A 250 -4.01 -3.56 21.08
C LYS A 250 -2.82 -3.73 20.12
N ILE A 251 -2.97 -4.69 19.22
CA ILE A 251 -2.08 -4.82 18.06
C ILE A 251 -2.64 -3.95 16.93
N GLY A 252 -1.75 -3.24 16.26
CA GLY A 252 -2.11 -2.43 15.10
C GLY A 252 -0.89 -1.84 14.42
N PHE A 253 -1.16 -0.89 13.54
CA PHE A 253 -0.16 -0.21 12.72
C PHE A 253 -0.43 1.29 12.73
N VAL A 254 0.56 2.09 12.50
CA VAL A 254 0.34 3.52 12.17
C VAL A 254 0.53 3.71 10.68
N GLY A 255 -0.47 4.30 10.03
CA GLY A 255 -0.45 4.60 8.61
C GLY A 255 -0.44 6.11 8.34
N PHE A 256 0.48 6.57 7.52
CA PHE A 256 0.54 7.92 6.98
C PHE A 256 -0.13 7.95 5.61
N GLN A 257 -1.28 8.60 5.52
CA GLN A 257 -2.02 8.79 4.26
C GLN A 257 -1.73 10.17 3.69
N TYR A 258 -1.14 10.22 2.52
CA TYR A 258 -1.04 11.44 1.74
C TYR A 258 -2.06 11.46 0.61
N THR A 259 -2.86 12.52 0.53
CA THR A 259 -3.82 12.76 -0.55
C THR A 259 -3.64 14.14 -1.16
N VAL A 260 -3.79 14.23 -2.49
CA VAL A 260 -3.77 15.49 -3.23
C VAL A 260 -4.37 15.31 -4.63
N VAL A 261 -4.99 16.34 -5.18
CA VAL A 261 -5.36 16.36 -6.60
C VAL A 261 -4.21 16.93 -7.43
N SER A 262 -3.75 16.16 -8.42
CA SER A 262 -2.64 16.56 -9.29
C SER A 262 -3.03 17.73 -10.20
N THR A 263 -2.09 18.64 -10.41
CA THR A 263 -2.22 19.71 -11.43
C THR A 263 -1.70 19.29 -12.81
N GLY A 264 -1.15 18.09 -12.95
CA GLY A 264 -0.55 17.60 -14.20
C GLY A 264 0.79 18.24 -14.57
N VAL A 265 1.32 19.15 -13.74
CA VAL A 265 2.64 19.77 -13.95
C VAL A 265 3.68 19.14 -13.02
N ASN A 266 4.92 19.08 -13.48
CA ASN A 266 6.03 18.47 -12.72
C ASN A 266 6.97 19.51 -12.08
N LYS A 267 6.44 20.71 -11.77
CA LYS A 267 7.19 21.78 -11.10
C LYS A 267 6.39 22.26 -9.89
N SER A 268 7.10 22.57 -8.82
CA SER A 268 6.48 23.05 -7.57
C SER A 268 5.36 22.11 -7.10
N LEU A 269 5.68 20.81 -7.04
CA LEU A 269 4.73 19.77 -6.66
C LEU A 269 4.40 19.85 -5.17
N PRO A 270 3.11 19.77 -4.80
CA PRO A 270 2.73 19.59 -3.40
C PRO A 270 3.42 18.35 -2.85
N THR A 271 4.10 18.49 -1.73
CA THR A 271 4.96 17.40 -1.21
C THR A 271 4.89 17.36 0.31
N TYR A 272 4.67 16.16 0.85
CA TYR A 272 4.98 15.87 2.24
C TYR A 272 6.25 15.04 2.35
N GLN A 273 6.97 15.26 3.44
CA GLN A 273 8.19 14.55 3.83
C GLN A 273 8.00 14.02 5.24
N ILE A 274 8.52 12.82 5.51
CA ILE A 274 8.50 12.17 6.82
C ILE A 274 9.90 11.66 7.13
N ASP A 275 10.29 11.82 8.38
CA ASP A 275 11.56 11.36 8.92
C ASP A 275 11.42 10.92 10.38
N ASN A 276 12.43 10.25 10.92
CA ASN A 276 12.55 9.90 12.33
C ASN A 276 11.29 9.30 12.96
N VAL A 277 10.67 8.31 12.27
CA VAL A 277 9.49 7.63 12.81
C VAL A 277 9.93 6.67 13.92
N LYS A 278 9.42 6.88 15.14
CA LYS A 278 9.83 6.12 16.32
C LYS A 278 8.63 5.68 17.15
N TYR A 279 8.65 4.46 17.59
CA TYR A 279 7.80 3.94 18.64
C TYR A 279 8.68 3.32 19.72
N VAL A 280 8.98 4.09 20.76
CA VAL A 280 9.96 3.74 21.78
C VAL A 280 9.46 4.09 23.18
N THR A 281 10.04 3.48 24.20
CA THR A 281 9.74 3.81 25.57
C THR A 281 10.01 5.30 25.81
N GLY A 282 8.98 6.01 26.31
CA GLY A 282 9.14 7.41 26.66
C GLY A 282 10.13 7.56 27.81
N GLU A 283 11.29 8.12 27.55
CA GLU A 283 12.17 8.53 28.64
C GLU A 283 11.47 9.59 29.48
N SER A 284 11.35 9.35 30.78
CA SER A 284 10.96 10.37 31.73
C SER A 284 12.09 11.39 31.85
N GLY A 285 12.01 12.47 31.03
CA GLY A 285 12.74 13.72 31.28
C GLY A 285 14.27 13.64 31.15
N GLY A 286 14.78 13.22 30.00
CA GLY A 286 16.16 13.52 29.58
C GLY A 286 16.13 14.68 28.57
N THR A 287 16.85 15.75 28.85
CA THR A 287 17.12 16.82 27.89
C THR A 287 17.85 16.23 26.70
N ASP A 288 17.25 16.41 25.50
CA ASP A 288 17.87 16.07 24.22
C ASP A 288 19.32 16.63 24.17
N PRO A 289 20.34 15.82 23.85
CA PRO A 289 21.66 16.36 23.65
C PRO A 289 21.62 17.31 22.44
N GLU A 290 21.96 18.57 22.66
CA GLU A 290 22.08 19.61 21.64
C GLU A 290 22.75 19.06 20.38
N GLN A 291 21.98 19.01 19.28
CA GLN A 291 22.53 18.73 17.96
C GLN A 291 23.41 19.91 17.52
N PRO A 292 24.67 19.70 17.15
CA PRO A 292 25.55 20.79 16.77
C PRO A 292 25.14 21.34 15.40
N GLY A 293 24.61 22.58 15.37
CA GLY A 293 24.67 23.33 14.15
C GLY A 293 23.51 24.16 13.66
N ASP A 294 22.70 24.79 14.49
CA ASP A 294 21.93 25.96 14.06
C ASP A 294 22.84 27.18 13.88
N LYS A 295 23.43 27.31 12.69
CA LYS A 295 24.07 28.57 12.29
C LYS A 295 22.98 29.50 11.75
N VAL A 296 22.57 30.44 12.59
CA VAL A 296 21.83 31.64 12.17
C VAL A 296 22.75 32.41 11.22
N TYR A 297 22.39 32.47 9.96
CA TYR A 297 23.00 33.43 9.02
C TYR A 297 22.30 34.78 9.16
N THR A 298 23.02 35.77 9.71
CA THR A 298 22.68 37.18 9.66
C THR A 298 22.91 37.75 8.26
#